data_aa3209eff496b61069f2f25d11044931
#
_entry.id   aa3209eff496b61069f2f25d11044931
#
_cell.length_a   1.000
_cell.length_b   1.000
_cell.length_c   1.000
_cell.angle_alpha   90.00
_cell.angle_beta   90.00
_cell.angle_gamma   90.00
#
_symmetry.space_group_name_H-M   'P 1'
#
loop_
_entity.id
_entity.type
_entity.pdbx_description
1 polymer ?
#
loop_
_entity_poly.entity_id
_entity_poly.type
_entity_poly.pdbx_seq_one_letter_code
_entity_poly.pdbx_strand_id
1 'polypeptide(L)'
;SSLQIGQLLEEMPLSAWYQRKLFKEATGMTLTQYLNKIRIDYACSLLANSTMPIKSIAISSGFEDPYYFSRMFKNIKGSNPMLWRKQHLKFSLNQDDKSSGEHEPGG
;
A
#
# COMPACT_ATOMS: atom_id res chain seq x y z
N SER A 1 -7.79 9.56 -11.63
CA SER A 1 -6.87 8.91 -10.71
C SER A 1 -6.67 9.73 -9.45
N SER A 2 -6.12 9.11 -8.42
CA SER A 2 -5.94 9.83 -7.18
C SER A 2 -4.93 10.98 -7.30
N LEU A 3 -3.97 10.87 -8.22
CA LEU A 3 -3.05 11.98 -8.47
C LEU A 3 -3.77 13.17 -9.07
N GLN A 4 -4.72 12.91 -9.96
CA GLN A 4 -5.49 13.98 -10.56
C GLN A 4 -6.33 14.73 -9.54
N ILE A 5 -6.86 14.03 -8.57
CA ILE A 5 -7.62 14.67 -7.51
C ILE A 5 -6.74 15.65 -6.75
N GLY A 6 -5.52 15.23 -6.40
CA GLY A 6 -4.60 16.11 -5.70
C GLY A 6 -4.25 17.34 -6.52
N GLN A 7 -4.03 17.16 -7.83
CA GLN A 7 -3.70 18.29 -8.69
C GLN A 7 -4.87 19.26 -8.80
N LEU A 8 -6.08 18.74 -8.94
CA LEU A 8 -7.24 19.60 -9.03
C LEU A 8 -7.40 20.46 -7.79
N LEU A 9 -7.18 19.89 -6.63
CA LEU A 9 -7.27 20.65 -5.40
C LEU A 9 -6.23 21.75 -5.34
N GLU A 10 -5.02 21.48 -5.84
CA GLU A 10 -3.97 22.49 -5.83
C GLU A 10 -4.20 23.63 -6.80
N GLU A 11 -4.98 23.38 -7.83
CA GLU A 11 -5.30 24.41 -8.81
C GLU A 11 -6.48 25.28 -8.42
N MET A 12 -7.08 25.02 -7.25
CA MET A 12 -8.23 25.78 -6.77
C MET A 12 -7.81 26.52 -5.50
N PRO A 13 -7.24 27.75 -5.61
CA PRO A 13 -6.50 28.36 -4.51
C PRO A 13 -7.19 28.29 -3.14
N LEU A 14 -8.20 29.12 -2.92
CA LEU A 14 -8.86 29.15 -1.64
C LEU A 14 -9.77 27.95 -1.43
N SER A 15 -10.48 27.55 -2.48
CA SER A 15 -11.40 26.42 -2.38
C SER A 15 -10.63 25.14 -2.05
N ALA A 16 -9.48 24.94 -2.69
CA ALA A 16 -8.67 23.76 -2.46
C ALA A 16 -8.17 23.74 -1.02
N TRP A 17 -7.69 24.88 -0.53
CA TRP A 17 -7.20 24.96 0.85
C TRP A 17 -8.31 24.62 1.84
N TYR A 18 -9.49 25.18 1.60
CA TYR A 18 -10.62 24.97 2.50
C TYR A 18 -11.07 23.51 2.47
N GLN A 19 -11.14 22.92 1.28
CA GLN A 19 -11.52 21.52 1.15
C GLN A 19 -10.53 20.59 1.83
N ARG A 20 -9.24 20.89 1.70
CA ARG A 20 -8.21 20.10 2.38
C ARG A 20 -8.35 20.20 3.89
N LYS A 21 -8.65 21.40 4.37
CA LYS A 21 -8.85 21.62 5.78
C LYS A 21 -10.03 20.81 6.29
N LEU A 22 -11.16 20.87 5.58
CA LEU A 22 -12.34 20.12 5.95
C LEU A 22 -12.07 18.61 5.91
N PHE A 23 -11.36 18.17 4.89
CA PHE A 23 -11.04 16.75 4.77
C PHE A 23 -10.24 16.27 5.99
N LYS A 24 -9.24 17.04 6.38
CA LYS A 24 -8.42 16.66 7.52
C LYS A 24 -9.22 16.70 8.81
N GLU A 25 -10.08 17.70 8.98
CA GLU A 25 -10.91 17.80 10.17
C GLU A 25 -11.90 16.64 10.26
N ALA A 26 -12.44 16.23 9.12
CA ALA A 26 -13.43 15.14 9.09
C ALA A 26 -12.79 13.76 9.24
N THR A 27 -11.60 13.55 8.70
CA THR A 27 -10.99 12.23 8.65
C THR A 27 -9.80 12.05 9.58
N GLY A 28 -9.23 13.16 10.06
CA GLY A 28 -8.01 13.10 10.85
C GLY A 28 -6.76 12.93 10.01
N MET A 29 -6.89 12.90 8.68
CA MET A 29 -5.77 12.67 7.77
C MET A 29 -5.71 13.74 6.71
N THR A 30 -4.48 14.09 6.28
CA THR A 30 -4.36 14.92 5.08
C THR A 30 -4.78 14.10 3.87
N LEU A 31 -5.07 14.77 2.77
CA LEU A 31 -5.41 14.07 1.54
C LEU A 31 -4.27 13.16 1.10
N THR A 32 -3.02 13.64 1.19
CA THR A 32 -1.86 12.84 0.81
C THR A 32 -1.77 11.58 1.67
N GLN A 33 -1.97 11.70 2.97
CA GLN A 33 -1.95 10.55 3.86
C GLN A 33 -3.03 9.54 3.49
N TYR A 34 -4.21 10.03 3.16
CA TYR A 34 -5.32 9.17 2.79
C TYR A 34 -5.02 8.43 1.48
N LEU A 35 -4.50 9.15 0.48
CA LEU A 35 -4.14 8.54 -0.79
C LEU A 35 -3.06 7.48 -0.61
N ASN A 36 -2.05 7.77 0.22
CA ASN A 36 -1.00 6.79 0.48
C ASN A 36 -1.57 5.55 1.16
N LYS A 37 -2.53 5.74 2.07
CA LYS A 37 -3.17 4.59 2.72
C LYS A 37 -3.89 3.71 1.70
N ILE A 38 -4.64 4.32 0.79
CA ILE A 38 -5.35 3.58 -0.24
C ILE A 38 -4.38 2.82 -1.13
N ARG A 39 -3.30 3.49 -1.54
CA ARG A 39 -2.30 2.87 -2.40
C ARG A 39 -1.60 1.71 -1.70
N ILE A 40 -1.26 1.88 -0.42
CA ILE A 40 -0.63 0.81 0.33
C ILE A 40 -1.59 -0.37 0.53
N ASP A 41 -2.86 -0.10 0.76
CA ASP A 41 -3.85 -1.17 0.88
C ASP A 41 -3.95 -1.96 -0.43
N TYR A 42 -3.91 -1.27 -1.57
CA TYR A 42 -3.92 -1.94 -2.86
C TYR A 42 -2.65 -2.78 -3.03
N ALA A 43 -1.50 -2.23 -2.63
CA ALA A 43 -0.24 -2.97 -2.70
C ALA A 43 -0.30 -4.24 -1.86
N CYS A 44 -0.92 -4.16 -0.69
CA CYS A 44 -1.09 -5.34 0.17
C CYS A 44 -1.88 -6.43 -0.55
N SER A 45 -2.90 -6.04 -1.29
CA SER A 45 -3.67 -7.00 -2.07
C SER A 45 -2.80 -7.71 -3.09
N LEU A 46 -1.93 -6.97 -3.78
CA LEU A 46 -1.02 -7.56 -4.75
C LEU A 46 0.04 -8.42 -4.08
N LEU A 47 0.56 -7.96 -2.94
CA LEU A 47 1.58 -8.72 -2.21
C LEU A 47 1.02 -10.07 -1.74
N ALA A 48 -0.21 -10.07 -1.27
CA ALA A 48 -0.81 -11.27 -0.71
C ALA A 48 -1.32 -12.23 -1.77
N ASN A 49 -1.67 -11.72 -2.95
CA ASN A 49 -2.35 -12.53 -3.95
C ASN A 49 -1.59 -12.73 -5.25
N SER A 50 -0.33 -12.33 -5.31
CA SER A 50 0.46 -12.51 -6.53
C SER A 50 1.92 -12.71 -6.20
N THR A 51 2.70 -13.05 -7.21
CA THR A 51 4.15 -13.17 -7.08
C THR A 51 4.87 -12.02 -7.75
N MET A 52 4.16 -10.92 -8.02
CA MET A 52 4.77 -9.76 -8.66
C MET A 52 5.98 -9.26 -7.88
N PRO A 53 7.03 -8.82 -8.57
CA PRO A 53 8.16 -8.20 -7.88
C PRO A 53 7.71 -6.96 -7.09
N ILE A 54 8.39 -6.70 -6.00
CA ILE A 54 8.04 -5.56 -5.15
C ILE A 54 8.06 -4.25 -5.94
N LYS A 55 9.05 -4.07 -6.80
CA LYS A 55 9.15 -2.85 -7.61
C LYS A 55 7.93 -2.69 -8.52
N SER A 56 7.46 -3.78 -9.11
CA SER A 56 6.28 -3.73 -9.96
C SER A 56 5.03 -3.41 -9.16
N ILE A 57 4.93 -3.94 -7.96
CA ILE A 57 3.81 -3.66 -7.10
C ILE A 57 3.78 -2.19 -6.72
N ALA A 58 4.95 -1.59 -6.42
CA ALA A 58 5.03 -0.18 -6.11
C ALA A 58 4.43 0.66 -7.23
N ILE A 59 4.87 0.38 -8.46
CA ILE A 59 4.42 1.13 -9.61
C ILE A 59 2.93 0.90 -9.88
N SER A 60 2.49 -0.34 -9.81
CA SER A 60 1.08 -0.67 -10.02
C SER A 60 0.19 -0.03 -8.96
N SER A 61 0.72 0.24 -7.79
CA SER A 61 -0.04 0.84 -6.69
C SER A 61 -0.02 2.37 -6.75
N GLY A 62 0.64 2.95 -7.76
CA GLY A 62 0.62 4.40 -7.93
C GLY A 62 1.83 5.12 -7.38
N PHE A 63 2.88 4.41 -6.98
CA PHE A 63 4.11 5.04 -6.50
C PHE A 63 5.13 5.09 -7.61
N GLU A 64 5.65 6.28 -7.89
CA GLU A 64 6.65 6.42 -8.94
C GLU A 64 8.04 6.01 -8.46
N ASP A 65 8.28 6.13 -7.15
CA ASP A 65 9.57 5.84 -6.56
C ASP A 65 9.45 4.64 -5.62
N PRO A 66 10.08 3.51 -5.96
CA PRO A 66 10.01 2.32 -5.10
C PRO A 66 10.57 2.55 -3.69
N TYR A 67 11.54 3.46 -3.53
CA TYR A 67 12.08 3.74 -2.20
C TYR A 67 11.07 4.48 -1.36
N TYR A 68 10.37 5.44 -1.95
CA TYR A 68 9.31 6.14 -1.24
C TYR A 68 8.20 5.15 -0.87
N PHE A 69 7.85 4.26 -1.80
CA PHE A 69 6.87 3.21 -1.53
C PHE A 69 7.27 2.40 -0.29
N SER A 70 8.51 1.93 -0.24
CA SER A 70 8.96 1.10 0.87
C SER A 70 8.90 1.84 2.20
N ARG A 71 9.27 3.13 2.20
CA ARG A 71 9.19 3.92 3.41
C ARG A 71 7.75 4.11 3.87
N MET A 72 6.86 4.43 2.94
CA MET A 72 5.45 4.59 3.27
C MET A 72 4.83 3.29 3.73
N PHE A 73 5.19 2.19 3.07
CA PHE A 73 4.69 0.89 3.44
C PHE A 73 5.08 0.56 4.89
N LYS A 74 6.35 0.74 5.20
CA LYS A 74 6.81 0.44 6.56
C LYS A 74 6.16 1.36 7.58
N ASN A 75 5.98 2.64 7.25
CA ASN A 75 5.31 3.56 8.16
C ASN A 75 3.86 3.15 8.44
N ILE A 76 3.16 2.69 7.43
CA ILE A 76 1.74 2.38 7.57
C ILE A 76 1.51 0.97 8.11
N LYS A 77 2.31 0.00 7.66
CA LYS A 77 2.09 -1.40 8.03
C LYS A 77 3.04 -1.92 9.09
N GLY A 78 4.08 -1.19 9.41
CA GLY A 78 4.99 -1.59 10.49
C GLY A 78 6.12 -2.52 10.06
N SER A 79 6.11 -3.03 8.84
CA SER A 79 7.18 -3.86 8.33
C SER A 79 7.38 -3.58 6.85
N ASN A 80 8.54 -3.98 6.31
CA ASN A 80 8.79 -3.72 4.90
C ASN A 80 7.92 -4.66 4.03
N PRO A 81 7.75 -4.33 2.75
CA PRO A 81 6.85 -5.10 1.88
C PRO A 81 7.21 -6.57 1.75
N MET A 82 8.50 -6.88 1.68
CA MET A 82 8.91 -8.27 1.50
C MET A 82 8.58 -9.11 2.72
N LEU A 83 8.85 -8.58 3.92
CA LEU A 83 8.52 -9.28 5.15
C LEU A 83 7.01 -9.41 5.30
N TRP A 84 6.28 -8.36 4.98
CA TRP A 84 4.83 -8.39 5.04
C TRP A 84 4.28 -9.48 4.13
N ARG A 85 4.83 -9.59 2.92
CA ARG A 85 4.42 -10.63 1.97
C ARG A 85 4.62 -12.02 2.55
N LYS A 86 5.77 -12.25 3.16
CA LYS A 86 6.05 -13.57 3.75
C LYS A 86 4.98 -13.97 4.75
N GLN A 87 4.49 -13.01 5.50
CA GLN A 87 3.54 -13.25 6.56
C GLN A 87 2.10 -13.39 6.04
N HIS A 88 1.81 -12.84 4.86
CA HIS A 88 0.42 -12.74 4.38
C HIS A 88 0.17 -13.39 3.04
N LEU A 89 1.17 -14.06 2.45
CA LEU A 89 0.98 -14.65 1.12
C LEU A 89 -0.12 -15.71 1.18
N LYS A 90 -1.11 -15.54 0.31
CA LYS A 90 -2.29 -16.38 0.35
C LYS A 90 -2.12 -17.75 -0.28
N PHE A 91 -1.11 -17.90 -1.12
CA PHE A 91 -0.81 -19.21 -1.68
C PHE A 91 0.65 -19.51 -1.40
N SER A 92 0.95 -20.82 -1.27
CA SER A 92 2.27 -21.17 -0.85
C SER A 92 3.15 -21.37 -2.02
N LEU A 93 4.25 -20.67 -2.03
CA LEU A 93 5.27 -20.87 -3.02
C LEU A 93 6.27 -21.91 -2.57
N ASN A 94 6.31 -22.15 -1.25
CA ASN A 94 7.31 -23.00 -0.70
C ASN A 94 6.76 -24.07 0.16
N GLN A 95 5.54 -24.28 0.11
CA GLN A 95 5.01 -25.16 0.98
C GLN A 95 5.24 -26.48 0.67
N ASP A 96 5.71 -26.47 0.13
CA ASP A 96 6.02 -27.69 0.03
C ASP A 96 6.69 -28.19 1.08
N ASP A 97 6.43 -27.01 1.54
CA ASP A 97 6.53 -27.11 2.26
C ASP A 97 6.05 -27.14 3.27
N LYS A 98 5.84 -26.98 3.38
CA LYS A 98 5.19 -26.99 4.05
C LYS A 98 4.74 -27.20 4.77
N SER A 99 5.07 -27.23 4.68
CA SER A 99 4.44 -27.33 5.14
C SER A 99 4.27 -27.45 5.85
N SER A 100 4.62 -27.52 5.80
CA SER A 100 4.22 -27.55 6.23
C SER A 100 3.91 -27.64 6.93
N GLY A 101 4.25 -27.93 7.11
CA GLY A 101 3.76 -27.96 7.44
C GLY A 101 3.27 -27.97 7.98
N GLU A 102 3.36 -28.15 7.90
CA GLU A 102 2.82 -28.21 7.94
C GLU A 102 2.32 -28.45 8.09
N HIS A 103 2.59 -28.66 8.02
CA HIS A 103 2.14 -28.97 7.78
C HIS A 103 1.76 -29.31 8.03
N GLU A 104 1.97 -29.76 8.08
CA GLU A 104 1.67 -30.17 7.89
C GLU A 104 1.39 -30.51 8.19
N PRO A 105 1.69 -30.93 8.52
CA PRO A 105 1.52 -31.27 8.45
C PRO A 105 1.33 -31.33 8.50
N GLY A 106 1.71 -31.45 8.63
CA GLY A 106 1.65 -31.39 8.28
C GLY A 106 1.56 -31.21 8.21
N GLY A 107 1.97 -31.35 8.21
CA GLY A 107 1.96 -31.10 7.70
C GLY A 107 1.87 -30.89 7.55
#